data_72876a90a9924b5c0ab435f5085532b5
#
_entry.id   72876a90a9924b5c0ab435f5085532b5
#
_cell.length_a   1.000
_cell.length_b   1.000
_cell.length_c   1.000
_cell.angle_alpha   90.00
_cell.angle_beta   90.00
_cell.angle_gamma   90.00
#
_symmetry.space_group_name_H-M   'P 1'
#
loop_
_entity.id
_entity.type
_entity.pdbx_description
1 polymer ?
#
loop_
_entity_poly.entity_id
_entity_poly.type
_entity_poly.pdbx_seq_one_letter_code
_entity_poly.pdbx_strand_id
1 'polypeptide(L)'
;TDSLAVAYTFTNQTSQKASTDTLRIAPLPAGDTAIFSISTATVDRVGSNDLSVNVNPRLLPEQSYHNNRADLPNLFTVVPDATHPVLDVAFDGKYINNGDVVSPRPLIEVVLRDENPILRKQDTAGVHLYLRKNVSDTVESTFVRVRLSADNVTVTPATDTQPFTLVYQPELEDGMYTLRVQAEDASENPSGAQPYEISFVVINRPTITCYYPYPNPLTQRTSFTYTLTGSEVPERLAVQIMNVTGQVVREITADDFGTLRPGSRNVGYDWDGRDRFGNPLPNGMYLYRTVVEGATNFELLEPSEDRTVSSGVGKLFILR
;
A
#
# COMPACT_ATOMS: atom_id res chain seq x y z
N THR A 1 -36.23 -45.68 15.40
CA THR A 1 -34.88 -45.64 15.98
C THR A 1 -34.42 -44.21 16.05
N ASP A 2 -34.37 -43.69 17.27
CA ASP A 2 -34.15 -42.28 17.54
C ASP A 2 -32.64 -41.97 17.42
N SER A 3 -32.31 -40.82 16.78
CA SER A 3 -30.92 -40.33 16.70
C SER A 3 -30.37 -40.06 18.13
N LEU A 4 -29.10 -40.40 18.34
CA LEU A 4 -28.43 -40.20 19.60
C LEU A 4 -27.92 -38.76 19.72
N ALA A 5 -28.30 -38.06 20.79
CA ALA A 5 -27.82 -36.69 21.03
C ALA A 5 -26.42 -36.71 21.73
N VAL A 6 -25.54 -35.85 21.28
CA VAL A 6 -24.23 -35.61 21.90
C VAL A 6 -24.14 -34.14 22.24
N ALA A 7 -24.28 -33.81 23.54
CA ALA A 7 -24.06 -32.47 24.04
C ALA A 7 -22.57 -32.27 24.30
N TYR A 8 -22.02 -31.12 23.89
CA TYR A 8 -20.64 -30.79 24.16
C TYR A 8 -20.51 -29.34 24.64
N THR A 9 -19.58 -29.13 25.55
CA THR A 9 -19.34 -27.83 26.17
C THR A 9 -17.86 -27.51 26.12
N PHE A 10 -17.51 -26.42 25.46
CA PHE A 10 -16.19 -25.82 25.58
C PHE A 10 -16.19 -24.81 26.72
N THR A 11 -15.21 -24.88 27.60
CA THR A 11 -15.00 -23.94 28.70
C THR A 11 -13.61 -23.34 28.59
N ASN A 12 -13.52 -22.02 28.48
CA ASN A 12 -12.25 -21.32 28.53
C ASN A 12 -11.82 -21.09 29.98
N GLN A 13 -10.64 -21.57 30.35
CA GLN A 13 -10.11 -21.52 31.71
C GLN A 13 -9.78 -20.11 32.18
N THR A 14 -9.41 -19.21 31.27
CA THR A 14 -9.03 -17.82 31.58
C THR A 14 -10.26 -16.93 31.78
N SER A 15 -11.19 -16.94 30.83
CA SER A 15 -12.38 -16.10 30.89
C SER A 15 -13.56 -16.73 31.61
N GLN A 16 -13.50 -18.01 31.94
CA GLN A 16 -14.57 -18.83 32.53
C GLN A 16 -15.86 -18.85 31.67
N LYS A 17 -15.75 -18.45 30.40
CA LYS A 17 -16.87 -18.53 29.46
C LYS A 17 -17.04 -19.97 28.99
N ALA A 18 -18.29 -20.44 29.01
CA ALA A 18 -18.68 -21.74 28.49
C ALA A 18 -19.65 -21.59 27.31
N SER A 19 -19.48 -22.42 26.30
CA SER A 19 -20.44 -22.55 25.20
C SER A 19 -20.84 -23.99 25.02
N THR A 20 -22.15 -24.26 25.07
CA THR A 20 -22.71 -25.59 24.91
C THR A 20 -23.48 -25.68 23.61
N ASP A 21 -23.31 -26.79 22.89
CA ASP A 21 -24.07 -27.12 21.69
C ASP A 21 -24.35 -28.62 21.67
N THR A 22 -25.21 -29.07 20.75
CA THR A 22 -25.64 -30.47 20.62
C THR A 22 -25.64 -30.91 19.18
N LEU A 23 -24.93 -31.97 18.88
CA LEU A 23 -25.03 -32.66 17.59
C LEU A 23 -25.85 -33.96 17.73
N ARG A 24 -26.33 -34.48 16.61
CA ARG A 24 -27.05 -35.75 16.56
C ARG A 24 -26.28 -36.71 15.65
N ILE A 25 -26.08 -37.92 16.18
CA ILE A 25 -25.46 -39.02 15.42
C ILE A 25 -26.49 -40.12 15.16
N ALA A 26 -26.21 -41.01 14.20
CA ALA A 26 -27.02 -42.16 13.97
C ALA A 26 -27.12 -43.05 15.22
N PRO A 27 -28.18 -43.83 15.37
CA PRO A 27 -28.27 -44.83 16.45
C PRO A 27 -27.04 -45.74 16.43
N LEU A 28 -26.49 -46.01 17.62
CA LEU A 28 -25.30 -46.84 17.77
C LEU A 28 -25.73 -48.28 18.17
N PRO A 29 -25.57 -49.28 17.30
CA PRO A 29 -25.85 -50.67 17.65
C PRO A 29 -24.89 -51.18 18.74
N ALA A 30 -25.33 -52.21 19.48
CA ALA A 30 -24.50 -52.79 20.51
C ALA A 30 -23.18 -53.35 19.93
N GLY A 31 -22.05 -52.97 20.49
CA GLY A 31 -20.71 -53.35 20.06
C GLY A 31 -20.11 -52.51 18.93
N ASP A 32 -20.84 -51.51 18.43
CA ASP A 32 -20.39 -50.61 17.39
C ASP A 32 -19.69 -49.33 17.91
N THR A 33 -19.01 -48.63 17.00
CA THR A 33 -18.30 -47.38 17.26
C THR A 33 -18.80 -46.31 16.28
N ALA A 34 -19.04 -45.09 16.80
CA ALA A 34 -19.32 -43.93 15.98
C ALA A 34 -18.18 -42.91 16.11
N ILE A 35 -17.79 -42.33 14.97
CA ILE A 35 -16.84 -41.23 14.88
C ILE A 35 -17.59 -39.97 14.46
N PHE A 36 -17.37 -38.87 15.18
CA PHE A 36 -17.93 -37.57 14.85
C PHE A 36 -16.92 -36.48 15.06
N SER A 37 -17.09 -35.36 14.37
CA SER A 37 -16.21 -34.19 14.48
C SER A 37 -16.96 -33.02 15.11
N ILE A 38 -16.27 -32.29 15.97
CA ILE A 38 -16.73 -31.06 16.59
C ILE A 38 -15.83 -29.93 16.12
N SER A 39 -16.44 -28.86 15.60
CA SER A 39 -15.71 -27.66 15.20
C SER A 39 -16.12 -26.49 16.10
N THR A 40 -15.17 -25.64 16.48
CA THR A 40 -15.44 -24.44 17.26
C THR A 40 -14.58 -23.29 16.77
N ALA A 41 -15.15 -22.06 16.81
CA ALA A 41 -14.37 -20.85 16.58
C ALA A 41 -13.45 -20.60 17.79
N THR A 42 -12.22 -20.16 17.51
CA THR A 42 -11.20 -19.93 18.53
C THR A 42 -10.99 -18.45 18.88
N VAL A 43 -11.60 -17.53 18.14
CA VAL A 43 -11.39 -16.07 18.28
C VAL A 43 -11.57 -15.58 19.71
N ASP A 44 -12.65 -16.03 20.41
CA ASP A 44 -12.96 -15.61 21.78
C ASP A 44 -12.44 -16.61 22.84
N ARG A 45 -11.49 -17.48 22.49
CA ARG A 45 -11.05 -18.58 23.34
C ARG A 45 -9.57 -18.52 23.69
N VAL A 46 -9.01 -17.31 23.77
CA VAL A 46 -7.60 -17.11 24.15
C VAL A 46 -7.31 -17.78 25.52
N GLY A 47 -6.21 -18.53 25.57
CA GLY A 47 -5.82 -19.32 26.73
C GLY A 47 -6.23 -20.78 26.61
N SER A 48 -6.17 -21.50 27.74
CA SER A 48 -6.48 -22.93 27.81
C SER A 48 -7.98 -23.20 27.77
N ASN A 49 -8.39 -24.22 27.02
CA ASN A 49 -9.78 -24.60 26.83
C ASN A 49 -10.01 -26.07 27.11
N ASP A 50 -11.07 -26.34 27.87
CA ASP A 50 -11.57 -27.67 28.18
C ASP A 50 -12.71 -28.06 27.24
N LEU A 51 -12.89 -29.34 27.02
CA LEU A 51 -14.06 -29.90 26.38
C LEU A 51 -14.71 -30.94 27.28
N SER A 52 -15.99 -30.77 27.56
CA SER A 52 -16.84 -31.80 28.16
C SER A 52 -17.80 -32.32 27.10
N VAL A 53 -17.85 -33.62 26.93
CA VAL A 53 -18.78 -34.31 26.01
C VAL A 53 -19.71 -35.18 26.81
N ASN A 54 -21.01 -35.12 26.53
CA ASN A 54 -22.03 -35.95 27.17
C ASN A 54 -22.93 -36.57 26.09
N VAL A 55 -22.74 -37.86 25.89
CA VAL A 55 -23.54 -38.66 24.95
C VAL A 55 -24.84 -39.05 25.64
N ASN A 56 -25.99 -38.90 24.96
CA ASN A 56 -27.32 -39.14 25.51
C ASN A 56 -27.52 -38.45 26.88
N PRO A 57 -27.62 -37.11 26.95
CA PRO A 57 -27.79 -36.40 28.21
C PRO A 57 -29.18 -36.68 28.82
N ARG A 58 -29.46 -37.93 29.14
CA ARG A 58 -30.69 -38.51 29.66
C ARG A 58 -31.91 -38.28 28.78
N LEU A 59 -31.73 -38.22 27.47
CA LEU A 59 -32.85 -38.08 26.50
C LEU A 59 -33.45 -39.42 26.14
N LEU A 60 -32.66 -40.50 26.10
CA LEU A 60 -33.11 -41.85 25.86
C LEU A 60 -32.80 -42.72 27.08
N PRO A 61 -33.65 -43.72 27.42
CA PRO A 61 -33.43 -44.65 28.52
C PRO A 61 -32.19 -45.49 28.33
N GLU A 62 -31.32 -45.58 29.35
CA GLU A 62 -30.12 -46.43 29.40
C GLU A 62 -30.02 -47.10 30.78
N GLN A 63 -29.29 -48.23 30.82
CA GLN A 63 -29.01 -48.92 32.07
C GLN A 63 -28.08 -48.12 33.00
N SER A 64 -27.15 -47.31 32.43
CA SER A 64 -26.21 -46.51 33.16
C SER A 64 -25.83 -45.24 32.34
N TYR A 65 -25.83 -44.09 32.97
CA TYR A 65 -25.39 -42.82 32.38
C TYR A 65 -24.00 -42.40 32.87
N HIS A 66 -23.35 -43.20 33.73
CA HIS A 66 -22.05 -42.83 34.29
C HIS A 66 -20.90 -42.85 33.27
N ASN A 67 -21.04 -43.61 32.22
CA ASN A 67 -20.04 -43.75 31.12
C ASN A 67 -20.32 -42.84 29.93
N ASN A 68 -21.35 -42.01 30.01
CA ASN A 68 -21.79 -41.15 28.90
C ASN A 68 -21.03 -39.81 28.85
N ARG A 69 -20.24 -39.51 29.86
CA ARG A 69 -19.52 -38.25 29.95
C ARG A 69 -18.03 -38.44 29.87
N ALA A 70 -17.38 -37.61 29.07
CA ALA A 70 -15.94 -37.45 29.02
C ALA A 70 -15.56 -35.98 29.22
N ASP A 71 -14.66 -35.71 30.13
CA ASP A 71 -14.09 -34.39 30.38
C ASP A 71 -12.63 -34.42 29.92
N LEU A 72 -12.29 -33.51 29.04
CA LEU A 72 -10.97 -33.33 28.41
C LEU A 72 -10.41 -31.98 28.83
N PRO A 73 -9.74 -31.90 29.99
CA PRO A 73 -9.17 -30.64 30.46
C PRO A 73 -7.97 -30.26 29.62
N ASN A 74 -7.78 -28.96 29.40
CA ASN A 74 -6.70 -28.37 28.63
C ASN A 74 -6.54 -29.01 27.23
N LEU A 75 -7.68 -29.24 26.56
CA LEU A 75 -7.69 -29.94 25.27
C LEU A 75 -6.88 -29.19 24.21
N PHE A 76 -6.96 -27.84 24.20
CA PHE A 76 -6.17 -26.97 23.35
C PHE A 76 -5.94 -25.61 23.98
N THR A 77 -4.88 -24.94 23.58
CA THR A 77 -4.55 -23.58 23.98
C THR A 77 -4.58 -22.66 22.77
N VAL A 78 -5.30 -21.55 22.87
CA VAL A 78 -5.29 -20.49 21.86
C VAL A 78 -4.30 -19.42 22.30
N VAL A 79 -3.30 -19.18 21.48
CA VAL A 79 -2.33 -18.10 21.69
C VAL A 79 -2.89 -16.85 21.03
N PRO A 80 -2.93 -15.70 21.73
CA PRO A 80 -3.36 -14.46 21.11
C PRO A 80 -2.36 -14.07 20.01
N ASP A 81 -2.87 -13.48 18.97
CA ASP A 81 -2.03 -12.81 17.99
C ASP A 81 -1.44 -11.55 18.63
N ALA A 82 -0.13 -11.43 18.61
CA ALA A 82 0.64 -10.30 19.14
C ALA A 82 1.59 -9.72 18.08
N THR A 83 1.46 -10.14 16.84
CA THR A 83 2.31 -9.67 15.75
C THR A 83 1.75 -8.37 15.18
N HIS A 84 2.64 -7.41 14.99
CA HIS A 84 2.26 -6.13 14.42
C HIS A 84 2.10 -6.25 12.90
N PRO A 85 1.01 -5.76 12.32
CA PRO A 85 0.85 -5.75 10.86
C PRO A 85 1.80 -4.74 10.22
N VAL A 86 2.16 -5.02 8.96
CA VAL A 86 2.98 -4.12 8.15
C VAL A 86 2.08 -3.12 7.43
N LEU A 87 2.38 -1.83 7.60
CA LEU A 87 1.68 -0.72 6.96
C LEU A 87 2.53 -0.16 5.82
N ASP A 88 1.99 -0.19 4.62
CA ASP A 88 2.56 0.45 3.43
C ASP A 88 1.68 1.62 2.99
N VAL A 89 2.30 2.74 2.61
CA VAL A 89 1.59 3.92 2.08
C VAL A 89 2.26 4.34 0.78
N ALA A 90 1.49 4.33 -0.31
CA ALA A 90 1.96 4.73 -1.63
C ALA A 90 1.11 5.87 -2.20
N PHE A 91 1.72 6.71 -3.04
CA PHE A 91 1.08 7.79 -3.76
C PHE A 91 1.20 7.52 -5.26
N ASP A 92 0.07 7.41 -5.97
CA ASP A 92 0.03 7.07 -7.40
C ASP A 92 0.86 5.81 -7.73
N GLY A 93 0.83 4.82 -6.81
CA GLY A 93 1.56 3.56 -6.92
C GLY A 93 3.06 3.64 -6.63
N LYS A 94 3.56 4.74 -6.01
CA LYS A 94 4.98 4.92 -5.64
C LYS A 94 5.12 5.32 -4.18
N TYR A 95 6.20 4.87 -3.56
CA TYR A 95 6.64 5.40 -2.28
C TYR A 95 7.32 6.76 -2.50
N ILE A 96 6.97 7.73 -1.67
CA ILE A 96 7.54 9.10 -1.73
C ILE A 96 8.45 9.36 -0.53
N ASN A 97 9.32 10.35 -0.66
CA ASN A 97 10.13 10.88 0.44
C ASN A 97 9.52 12.18 0.96
N ASN A 98 9.92 12.58 2.17
CA ASN A 98 9.53 13.86 2.72
C ASN A 98 9.93 15.02 1.80
N GLY A 99 8.94 15.85 1.45
CA GLY A 99 9.13 17.00 0.56
C GLY A 99 8.97 16.71 -0.93
N ASP A 100 8.69 15.47 -1.32
CA ASP A 100 8.42 15.15 -2.71
C ASP A 100 7.15 15.87 -3.20
N VAL A 101 7.14 16.18 -4.49
CA VAL A 101 5.97 16.78 -5.14
C VAL A 101 4.99 15.67 -5.51
N VAL A 102 3.72 15.89 -5.20
CA VAL A 102 2.62 14.96 -5.41
C VAL A 102 1.55 15.62 -6.29
N SER A 103 0.82 14.82 -7.05
CA SER A 103 -0.33 15.27 -7.85
C SER A 103 -1.36 16.01 -6.97
N PRO A 104 -2.10 17.01 -7.51
CA PRO A 104 -3.22 17.62 -6.80
C PRO A 104 -4.37 16.66 -6.49
N ARG A 105 -4.47 15.56 -7.21
CA ARG A 105 -5.45 14.49 -6.99
C ARG A 105 -4.75 13.15 -6.84
N PRO A 106 -3.93 13.00 -5.78
CA PRO A 106 -3.14 11.79 -5.62
C PRO A 106 -4.03 10.61 -5.27
N LEU A 107 -3.70 9.44 -5.79
CA LEU A 107 -4.26 8.18 -5.34
C LEU A 107 -3.38 7.69 -4.19
N ILE A 108 -3.83 7.93 -2.95
CA ILE A 108 -3.12 7.51 -1.74
C ILE A 108 -3.62 6.13 -1.36
N GLU A 109 -2.75 5.14 -1.53
CA GLU A 109 -3.03 3.75 -1.20
C GLU A 109 -2.40 3.39 0.14
N VAL A 110 -3.22 2.89 1.04
CA VAL A 110 -2.81 2.40 2.36
C VAL A 110 -3.07 0.90 2.40
N VAL A 111 -2.02 0.12 2.53
CA VAL A 111 -2.08 -1.35 2.54
C VAL A 111 -1.66 -1.85 3.90
N LEU A 112 -2.51 -2.65 4.54
CA LEU A 112 -2.22 -3.30 5.80
C LEU A 112 -2.06 -4.81 5.55
N ARG A 113 -0.85 -5.30 5.77
CA ARG A 113 -0.51 -6.72 5.64
C ARG A 113 -0.33 -7.33 7.01
N ASP A 114 -1.08 -8.38 7.25
CA ASP A 114 -1.03 -9.19 8.44
C ASP A 114 -0.73 -10.64 8.03
N GLU A 115 0.10 -11.33 8.81
CA GLU A 115 0.40 -12.75 8.56
C GLU A 115 -0.69 -13.69 9.11
N ASN A 116 -1.66 -13.20 9.90
CA ASN A 116 -2.70 -14.04 10.46
C ASN A 116 -3.67 -14.53 9.36
N PRO A 117 -3.66 -15.82 9.00
CA PRO A 117 -4.48 -16.34 7.91
C PRO A 117 -5.95 -16.53 8.32
N ILE A 118 -6.26 -16.46 9.61
CA ILE A 118 -7.58 -16.77 10.16
C ILE A 118 -8.34 -15.48 10.48
N LEU A 119 -7.73 -14.56 11.20
CA LEU A 119 -8.34 -13.32 11.64
C LEU A 119 -7.90 -12.17 10.73
N ARG A 120 -8.63 -11.97 9.63
CA ARG A 120 -8.30 -10.96 8.61
C ARG A 120 -9.04 -9.66 8.86
N LYS A 121 -8.41 -8.55 8.53
CA LYS A 121 -9.02 -7.23 8.60
C LYS A 121 -10.15 -7.08 7.58
N GLN A 122 -11.38 -6.92 8.08
CA GLN A 122 -12.59 -6.85 7.24
C GLN A 122 -13.19 -5.45 7.17
N ASP A 123 -12.84 -4.59 8.12
CA ASP A 123 -13.43 -3.27 8.30
C ASP A 123 -12.38 -2.20 8.60
N THR A 124 -12.84 -0.98 8.79
CA THR A 124 -12.00 0.19 9.08
C THR A 124 -11.83 0.46 10.59
N ALA A 125 -12.24 -0.44 11.47
CA ALA A 125 -12.00 -0.29 12.91
C ALA A 125 -10.50 -0.18 13.17
N GLY A 126 -10.05 0.72 14.03
CA GLY A 126 -8.63 0.95 14.31
C GLY A 126 -7.82 1.57 13.16
N VAL A 127 -8.46 1.92 12.00
CA VAL A 127 -7.78 2.61 10.89
C VAL A 127 -8.05 4.11 10.97
N HIS A 128 -7.00 4.90 11.02
CA HIS A 128 -7.07 6.35 11.16
C HIS A 128 -6.16 7.05 10.16
N LEU A 129 -6.77 7.89 9.33
CA LEU A 129 -6.07 8.80 8.42
C LEU A 129 -6.30 10.24 8.88
N TYR A 130 -5.23 11.02 8.88
CA TYR A 130 -5.28 12.45 9.14
C TYR A 130 -4.46 13.19 8.09
N LEU A 131 -5.00 14.28 7.60
CA LEU A 131 -4.31 15.18 6.70
C LEU A 131 -4.17 16.56 7.34
N ARG A 132 -3.00 17.16 7.23
CA ARG A 132 -2.72 18.51 7.70
C ARG A 132 -2.12 19.32 6.55
N LYS A 133 -2.69 20.49 6.26
CA LYS A 133 -2.03 21.50 5.41
C LYS A 133 -1.11 22.31 6.31
N ASN A 134 0.18 22.28 6.03
CA ASN A 134 1.17 23.04 6.78
C ASN A 134 1.10 24.50 6.34
N VAL A 135 0.56 25.37 7.19
CA VAL A 135 0.54 26.82 7.00
C VAL A 135 1.79 27.38 7.70
N SER A 136 2.39 28.44 7.17
CA SER A 136 3.68 29.00 7.65
C SER A 136 3.87 28.97 9.17
N ASP A 137 5.14 29.01 9.63
CA ASP A 137 5.67 28.80 11.00
C ASP A 137 4.94 29.49 12.17
N THR A 138 3.93 30.31 11.93
CA THR A 138 3.23 31.11 12.94
C THR A 138 1.82 30.63 13.27
N VAL A 139 1.27 29.66 12.54
CA VAL A 139 -0.08 29.13 12.78
C VAL A 139 0.01 27.63 12.99
N GLU A 140 -0.37 27.16 14.19
CA GLU A 140 -0.51 25.72 14.44
C GLU A 140 -1.58 25.12 13.51
N SER A 141 -1.14 24.41 12.50
CA SER A 141 -2.01 23.64 11.63
C SER A 141 -2.39 22.34 12.31
N THR A 142 -3.67 22.09 12.45
CA THR A 142 -4.19 20.86 13.09
C THR A 142 -4.39 19.74 12.08
N PHE A 143 -4.20 18.49 12.52
CA PHE A 143 -4.56 17.33 11.75
C PHE A 143 -6.09 17.19 11.66
N VAL A 144 -6.59 17.13 10.44
CA VAL A 144 -8.01 16.86 10.16
C VAL A 144 -8.18 15.39 9.86
N ARG A 145 -9.09 14.73 10.59
CA ARG A 145 -9.38 13.32 10.37
C ARG A 145 -10.12 13.12 9.04
N VAL A 146 -9.62 12.22 8.20
CA VAL A 146 -10.31 11.78 6.98
C VAL A 146 -11.48 10.88 7.34
N ARG A 147 -12.65 11.15 6.75
CA ARG A 147 -13.84 10.30 6.92
C ARG A 147 -13.72 9.10 5.99
N LEU A 148 -13.56 7.90 6.55
CA LEU A 148 -13.37 6.68 5.76
C LEU A 148 -14.64 6.19 5.04
N SER A 149 -15.80 6.80 5.32
CA SER A 149 -17.07 6.56 4.62
C SER A 149 -17.39 7.60 3.55
N ALA A 150 -16.43 8.49 3.20
CA ALA A 150 -16.63 9.49 2.17
C ALA A 150 -16.47 8.89 0.75
N ASP A 151 -17.08 9.51 -0.25
CA ASP A 151 -17.10 9.03 -1.65
C ASP A 151 -15.70 8.96 -2.27
N ASN A 152 -14.74 9.72 -1.74
CA ASN A 152 -13.33 9.71 -2.16
C ASN A 152 -12.45 8.71 -1.40
N VAL A 153 -13.06 7.80 -0.65
CA VAL A 153 -12.39 6.70 0.03
C VAL A 153 -13.00 5.37 -0.41
N THR A 154 -12.15 4.47 -0.86
CA THR A 154 -12.52 3.09 -1.20
C THR A 154 -11.82 2.13 -0.27
N VAL A 155 -12.56 1.19 0.29
CA VAL A 155 -12.03 0.16 1.21
C VAL A 155 -12.23 -1.20 0.60
N THR A 156 -11.17 -1.98 0.55
CA THR A 156 -11.17 -3.38 0.12
C THR A 156 -10.76 -4.26 1.30
N PRO A 157 -11.66 -5.09 1.84
CA PRO A 157 -11.34 -6.03 2.90
C PRO A 157 -10.26 -7.03 2.52
N ALA A 158 -9.52 -7.51 3.51
CA ALA A 158 -8.54 -8.56 3.30
C ALA A 158 -9.19 -9.89 2.91
N THR A 159 -8.55 -10.63 1.99
CA THR A 159 -8.93 -11.98 1.55
C THR A 159 -7.74 -12.93 1.68
N ASP A 160 -7.89 -14.18 1.21
CA ASP A 160 -6.78 -15.15 1.17
C ASP A 160 -5.61 -14.70 0.28
N THR A 161 -5.89 -13.86 -0.71
CA THR A 161 -4.93 -13.47 -1.75
C THR A 161 -4.63 -11.98 -1.78
N GLN A 162 -5.39 -11.17 -1.04
CA GLN A 162 -5.26 -9.71 -1.04
C GLN A 162 -5.25 -9.15 0.38
N PRO A 163 -4.32 -8.24 0.70
CA PRO A 163 -4.30 -7.54 1.98
C PRO A 163 -5.46 -6.54 2.09
N PHE A 164 -5.73 -6.08 3.30
CA PHE A 164 -6.62 -4.94 3.49
C PHE A 164 -6.03 -3.72 2.79
N THR A 165 -6.85 -3.07 1.97
CA THR A 165 -6.42 -1.91 1.19
C THR A 165 -7.44 -0.79 1.33
N LEU A 166 -6.95 0.41 1.59
CA LEU A 166 -7.73 1.64 1.61
C LEU A 166 -7.13 2.60 0.60
N VAL A 167 -7.95 3.12 -0.30
CA VAL A 167 -7.56 4.13 -1.28
C VAL A 167 -8.28 5.44 -0.94
N TYR A 168 -7.51 6.50 -0.73
CA TYR A 168 -8.00 7.84 -0.48
C TYR A 168 -7.57 8.77 -1.61
N GLN A 169 -8.52 9.42 -2.25
CA GLN A 169 -8.30 10.31 -3.38
C GLN A 169 -8.80 11.72 -3.06
N PRO A 170 -7.99 12.55 -2.38
CA PRO A 170 -8.33 13.94 -2.10
C PRO A 170 -8.18 14.83 -3.34
N GLU A 171 -8.83 15.98 -3.30
CA GLU A 171 -8.54 17.12 -4.15
C GLU A 171 -7.83 18.19 -3.32
N LEU A 172 -6.57 18.48 -3.63
CA LEU A 172 -5.70 19.31 -2.82
C LEU A 172 -5.33 20.62 -3.53
N GLU A 173 -5.33 21.70 -2.77
CA GLU A 173 -4.81 22.99 -3.22
C GLU A 173 -3.28 23.04 -3.11
N ASP A 174 -2.67 24.07 -3.69
CA ASP A 174 -1.23 24.33 -3.52
C ASP A 174 -0.84 24.43 -2.05
N GLY A 175 0.27 23.81 -1.72
CA GLY A 175 0.82 23.87 -0.36
C GLY A 175 1.60 22.62 0.05
N MET A 176 2.14 22.71 1.25
CA MET A 176 2.78 21.55 1.90
C MET A 176 1.75 20.84 2.78
N TYR A 177 1.73 19.53 2.72
CA TYR A 177 0.84 18.69 3.50
C TYR A 177 1.63 17.65 4.29
N THR A 178 1.04 17.19 5.38
CA THR A 178 1.50 16.00 6.10
C THR A 178 0.34 15.03 6.23
N LEU A 179 0.53 13.82 5.72
CA LEU A 179 -0.36 12.68 5.94
C LEU A 179 0.13 11.92 7.17
N ARG A 180 -0.80 11.57 8.05
CA ARG A 180 -0.56 10.67 9.18
C ARG A 180 -1.49 9.48 9.05
N VAL A 181 -0.95 8.27 9.16
CA VAL A 181 -1.70 7.03 9.10
C VAL A 181 -1.37 6.18 10.30
N GLN A 182 -2.39 5.64 10.93
CA GLN A 182 -2.29 4.62 11.95
C GLN A 182 -3.32 3.54 11.65
N ALA A 183 -2.94 2.29 11.73
CA ALA A 183 -3.83 1.18 11.49
C ALA A 183 -3.58 0.06 12.50
N GLU A 184 -4.63 -0.69 12.79
CA GLU A 184 -4.61 -1.89 13.63
C GLU A 184 -5.12 -3.07 12.81
N ASP A 185 -4.57 -4.26 13.07
CA ASP A 185 -5.07 -5.50 12.50
C ASP A 185 -6.44 -5.90 13.09
N ALA A 186 -6.90 -7.10 12.81
CA ALA A 186 -8.15 -7.61 13.36
C ALA A 186 -8.01 -8.10 14.81
N SER A 187 -6.80 -8.24 15.31
CA SER A 187 -6.46 -8.57 16.70
C SER A 187 -6.17 -7.32 17.55
N GLU A 188 -6.38 -6.10 17.00
CA GLU A 188 -6.12 -4.80 17.63
C GLU A 188 -4.60 -4.52 17.85
N ASN A 189 -3.71 -5.23 17.16
CA ASN A 189 -2.29 -4.89 17.18
C ASN A 189 -2.02 -3.69 16.27
N PRO A 190 -1.38 -2.61 16.77
CA PRO A 190 -1.08 -1.45 15.94
C PRO A 190 0.03 -1.75 14.92
N SER A 191 0.00 -1.08 13.78
CA SER A 191 1.02 -1.20 12.73
C SER A 191 2.41 -0.67 13.11
N GLY A 192 2.56 -0.13 14.30
CA GLY A 192 3.81 0.35 14.86
C GLY A 192 3.60 1.17 16.11
N ALA A 193 4.68 1.40 16.88
CA ALA A 193 4.65 2.21 18.10
C ALA A 193 4.36 3.69 17.83
N GLN A 194 4.67 4.17 16.62
CA GLN A 194 4.40 5.54 16.16
C GLN A 194 3.58 5.49 14.88
N PRO A 195 2.68 6.48 14.67
CA PRO A 195 1.98 6.62 13.40
C PRO A 195 2.96 6.83 12.24
N TYR A 196 2.62 6.32 11.07
CA TYR A 196 3.32 6.67 9.85
C TYR A 196 3.04 8.13 9.51
N GLU A 197 4.06 8.93 9.25
CA GLU A 197 3.93 10.31 8.79
C GLU A 197 4.80 10.57 7.58
N ILE A 198 4.22 11.27 6.60
CA ILE A 198 4.93 11.70 5.40
C ILE A 198 4.48 13.10 5.01
N SER A 199 5.44 13.99 4.73
CA SER A 199 5.18 15.33 4.25
C SER A 199 5.44 15.43 2.76
N PHE A 200 4.58 16.13 2.03
CA PHE A 200 4.68 16.28 0.58
C PHE A 200 4.18 17.67 0.14
N VAL A 201 4.55 18.05 -1.08
CA VAL A 201 4.18 19.34 -1.68
C VAL A 201 3.21 19.10 -2.82
N VAL A 202 2.15 19.91 -2.88
CA VAL A 202 1.18 19.92 -3.98
C VAL A 202 1.36 21.21 -4.77
N ILE A 203 1.48 21.08 -6.10
CA ILE A 203 1.58 22.19 -7.05
C ILE A 203 0.54 21.94 -8.15
N ASN A 204 -0.52 22.75 -8.17
CA ASN A 204 -1.61 22.63 -9.17
C ASN A 204 -1.20 23.14 -10.54
N ARG A 205 -0.25 24.07 -10.58
CA ARG A 205 0.23 24.63 -11.82
C ARG A 205 0.93 23.57 -12.66
N PRO A 206 0.55 23.37 -13.92
CA PRO A 206 1.20 22.41 -14.79
C PRO A 206 2.59 22.92 -15.17
N THR A 207 3.63 22.36 -14.57
CA THR A 207 5.01 22.68 -14.88
C THR A 207 5.81 21.41 -15.15
N ILE A 208 6.84 21.56 -15.96
CA ILE A 208 7.85 20.52 -16.18
C ILE A 208 9.19 21.09 -15.75
N THR A 209 9.79 20.49 -14.74
CA THR A 209 11.16 20.79 -14.34
C THR A 209 12.07 19.72 -14.91
N CYS A 210 12.92 20.11 -15.85
CA CYS A 210 13.93 19.23 -16.42
C CYS A 210 15.22 19.42 -15.65
N TYR A 211 15.76 18.33 -15.10
CA TYR A 211 17.06 18.33 -14.44
C TYR A 211 18.18 18.11 -15.47
N TYR A 212 19.38 18.58 -15.14
CA TYR A 212 20.55 18.35 -15.99
C TYR A 212 20.79 16.86 -16.22
N PRO A 213 21.29 16.49 -17.41
CA PRO A 213 21.81 15.17 -17.60
C PRO A 213 22.98 14.93 -16.65
N TYR A 214 22.91 13.84 -15.89
CA TYR A 214 23.97 13.46 -14.95
C TYR A 214 24.32 11.98 -15.09
N PRO A 215 25.62 11.64 -15.13
CA PRO A 215 26.81 12.52 -15.14
C PRO A 215 26.98 13.29 -16.45
N ASN A 216 27.52 14.50 -16.35
CA ASN A 216 27.97 15.32 -17.48
C ASN A 216 29.37 15.88 -17.15
N PRO A 217 30.45 15.50 -17.85
CA PRO A 217 30.48 14.73 -19.09
C PRO A 217 30.02 13.27 -18.99
N LEU A 218 29.39 12.79 -20.08
CA LEU A 218 29.06 11.39 -20.28
C LEU A 218 30.32 10.59 -20.62
N THR A 219 30.57 9.51 -19.86
CA THR A 219 31.59 8.52 -20.17
C THR A 219 31.01 7.23 -20.72
N GLN A 220 30.00 6.69 -20.05
CA GLN A 220 29.25 5.50 -20.46
C GLN A 220 27.78 5.79 -20.70
N ARG A 221 27.12 6.41 -19.71
CA ARG A 221 25.72 6.80 -19.75
C ARG A 221 25.51 8.13 -19.02
N THR A 222 24.43 8.81 -19.35
CA THR A 222 23.92 9.96 -18.62
C THR A 222 22.40 9.86 -18.52
N SER A 223 21.82 10.24 -17.39
CA SER A 223 20.39 10.16 -17.16
C SER A 223 19.75 11.54 -17.28
N PHE A 224 18.65 11.61 -18.05
CA PHE A 224 17.76 12.77 -18.08
C PHE A 224 16.63 12.54 -17.09
N THR A 225 16.44 13.44 -16.16
CA THR A 225 15.35 13.37 -15.16
C THR A 225 14.45 14.60 -15.26
N TYR A 226 13.17 14.42 -14.96
CA TYR A 226 12.22 15.52 -14.91
C TYR A 226 11.21 15.30 -13.75
N THR A 227 10.56 16.41 -13.35
CA THR A 227 9.39 16.41 -12.45
C THR A 227 8.25 17.07 -13.18
N LEU A 228 7.09 16.40 -13.19
CA LEU A 228 5.86 16.91 -13.75
C LEU A 228 4.92 17.29 -12.60
N THR A 229 4.40 18.52 -12.61
CA THR A 229 3.40 19.01 -11.64
C THR A 229 2.05 19.24 -12.32
N GLY A 230 1.04 19.56 -11.52
CA GLY A 230 -0.33 19.69 -12.01
C GLY A 230 -1.06 18.35 -12.07
N SER A 231 -2.19 18.32 -12.74
CA SER A 231 -3.07 17.14 -12.87
C SER A 231 -3.04 16.50 -14.25
N GLU A 232 -2.34 17.12 -15.20
CA GLU A 232 -2.33 16.69 -16.59
C GLU A 232 -0.95 16.24 -17.04
N VAL A 233 -0.93 15.37 -18.06
CA VAL A 233 0.28 14.89 -18.71
C VAL A 233 0.36 15.57 -20.08
N PRO A 234 1.54 16.06 -20.50
CA PRO A 234 1.68 16.64 -21.83
C PRO A 234 1.43 15.58 -22.93
N GLU A 235 0.84 16.00 -24.05
CA GLU A 235 0.64 15.10 -25.19
C GLU A 235 1.98 14.65 -25.80
N ARG A 236 2.98 15.52 -25.72
CA ARG A 236 4.35 15.20 -26.14
C ARG A 236 5.35 15.76 -25.15
N LEU A 237 6.23 14.91 -24.69
CA LEU A 237 7.45 15.23 -23.97
C LEU A 237 8.61 14.55 -24.70
N ALA A 238 9.59 15.32 -25.14
CA ALA A 238 10.78 14.78 -25.77
C ALA A 238 12.03 15.58 -25.39
N VAL A 239 13.18 14.90 -25.32
CA VAL A 239 14.50 15.54 -25.24
C VAL A 239 15.21 15.35 -26.57
N GLN A 240 15.48 16.43 -27.26
CA GLN A 240 16.23 16.44 -28.51
C GLN A 240 17.70 16.73 -28.23
N ILE A 241 18.58 15.80 -28.59
CA ILE A 241 20.03 15.95 -28.52
C ILE A 241 20.54 16.31 -29.91
N MET A 242 21.33 17.38 -30.00
CA MET A 242 21.78 17.98 -31.24
C MET A 242 23.30 18.11 -31.25
N ASN A 243 23.89 18.06 -32.43
CA ASN A 243 25.27 18.48 -32.62
C ASN A 243 25.35 20.03 -32.56
N VAL A 244 26.60 20.56 -32.62
CA VAL A 244 26.84 22.01 -32.54
C VAL A 244 26.27 22.82 -33.72
N THR A 245 25.87 22.15 -34.81
CA THR A 245 25.24 22.78 -35.98
C THR A 245 23.70 22.79 -35.84
N GLY A 246 23.15 22.25 -34.73
CA GLY A 246 21.70 22.20 -34.47
C GLY A 246 20.98 21.00 -35.10
N GLN A 247 21.71 20.07 -35.72
CA GLN A 247 21.11 18.85 -36.25
C GLN A 247 20.82 17.86 -35.15
N VAL A 248 19.56 17.38 -35.07
CA VAL A 248 19.12 16.38 -34.09
C VAL A 248 19.80 15.04 -34.42
N VAL A 249 20.57 14.52 -33.48
CA VAL A 249 21.28 13.22 -33.55
C VAL A 249 20.50 12.12 -32.79
N ARG A 250 19.77 12.49 -31.74
CA ARG A 250 18.92 11.59 -30.97
C ARG A 250 17.72 12.36 -30.44
N GLU A 251 16.54 11.73 -30.46
CA GLU A 251 15.38 12.17 -29.77
C GLU A 251 14.96 11.09 -28.75
N ILE A 252 14.79 11.48 -27.49
CA ILE A 252 14.31 10.65 -26.39
C ILE A 252 12.86 11.06 -26.18
N THR A 253 11.93 10.15 -26.38
CA THR A 253 10.48 10.43 -26.35
C THR A 253 9.83 10.04 -25.03
N ALA A 254 8.56 10.38 -24.85
CA ALA A 254 7.78 9.98 -23.69
C ALA A 254 7.80 8.46 -23.47
N ASP A 255 7.78 7.67 -24.55
CA ASP A 255 7.82 6.21 -24.48
C ASP A 255 9.13 5.68 -23.89
N ASP A 256 10.26 6.36 -24.17
CA ASP A 256 11.56 6.04 -23.59
C ASP A 256 11.60 6.32 -22.07
N PHE A 257 10.85 7.32 -21.60
CA PHE A 257 10.75 7.64 -20.18
C PHE A 257 9.78 6.73 -19.42
N GLY A 258 8.96 5.95 -20.12
CA GLY A 258 7.91 5.13 -19.56
C GLY A 258 6.64 5.92 -19.23
N THR A 259 5.79 5.40 -18.36
CA THR A 259 4.51 6.04 -18.04
C THR A 259 4.72 7.38 -17.32
N LEU A 260 4.37 8.48 -18.00
CA LEU A 260 4.36 9.81 -17.41
C LEU A 260 3.26 9.94 -16.38
N ARG A 261 3.56 10.45 -15.20
CA ARG A 261 2.58 10.74 -14.16
C ARG A 261 2.90 12.08 -13.49
N PRO A 262 1.88 12.89 -13.18
CA PRO A 262 2.07 14.08 -12.35
C PRO A 262 2.59 13.70 -10.96
N GLY A 263 3.35 14.58 -10.35
CA GLY A 263 4.00 14.33 -9.08
C GLY A 263 5.29 13.51 -9.23
N SER A 264 5.94 13.25 -8.15
CA SER A 264 7.19 12.50 -7.93
C SER A 264 8.28 12.67 -9.01
N ARG A 265 9.53 12.62 -8.59
CA ARG A 265 10.68 12.63 -9.49
C ARG A 265 10.61 11.38 -10.40
N ASN A 266 10.28 11.58 -11.66
CA ASN A 266 10.34 10.51 -12.63
C ASN A 266 11.79 10.28 -13.00
N VAL A 267 12.29 9.07 -12.74
CA VAL A 267 13.62 8.66 -13.17
C VAL A 267 13.61 8.67 -14.69
N GLY A 268 14.53 9.41 -15.25
CA GLY A 268 14.59 9.60 -16.68
C GLY A 268 15.21 8.44 -17.42
N TYR A 269 15.41 8.67 -18.69
CA TYR A 269 16.05 7.74 -19.61
C TYR A 269 17.57 7.80 -19.50
N ASP A 270 18.20 6.63 -19.37
CA ASP A 270 19.66 6.48 -19.40
C ASP A 270 20.16 6.41 -20.84
N TRP A 271 20.71 7.51 -21.32
CA TRP A 271 21.26 7.60 -22.64
C TRP A 271 22.73 7.18 -22.66
N ASP A 272 23.09 6.31 -23.60
CA ASP A 272 24.43 5.73 -23.77
C ASP A 272 25.33 6.49 -24.76
N GLY A 273 24.94 7.66 -25.22
CA GLY A 273 25.68 8.48 -26.17
C GLY A 273 25.68 7.95 -27.59
N ARG A 274 24.62 7.23 -28.01
CA ARG A 274 24.44 6.76 -29.38
C ARG A 274 23.41 7.60 -30.12
N ASP A 275 23.55 7.67 -31.45
CA ASP A 275 22.59 8.29 -32.33
C ASP A 275 21.29 7.43 -32.47
N ARG A 276 20.35 7.90 -33.27
CA ARG A 276 19.09 7.19 -33.56
C ARG A 276 19.28 5.86 -34.30
N PHE A 277 20.45 5.63 -34.88
CA PHE A 277 20.78 4.41 -35.60
C PHE A 277 21.62 3.43 -34.76
N GLY A 278 21.94 3.80 -33.52
CA GLY A 278 22.75 2.99 -32.60
C GLY A 278 24.24 3.19 -32.74
N ASN A 279 24.71 4.13 -33.57
CA ASN A 279 26.15 4.42 -33.72
C ASN A 279 26.63 5.30 -32.56
N PRO A 280 27.83 5.03 -32.00
CA PRO A 280 28.38 5.87 -30.95
C PRO A 280 28.75 7.26 -31.53
N LEU A 281 28.28 8.30 -30.80
CA LEU A 281 28.64 9.67 -31.17
C LEU A 281 30.08 9.99 -30.79
N PRO A 282 30.81 10.81 -31.57
CA PRO A 282 32.17 11.23 -31.25
C PRO A 282 32.26 12.00 -29.93
N ASN A 283 33.45 12.02 -29.32
CA ASN A 283 33.72 12.90 -28.18
C ASN A 283 33.58 14.36 -28.62
N GLY A 284 32.96 15.16 -27.73
CA GLY A 284 32.73 16.56 -28.02
C GLY A 284 31.51 17.15 -27.28
N MET A 285 31.20 18.37 -27.64
CA MET A 285 30.04 19.10 -27.10
C MET A 285 28.82 18.85 -27.98
N TYR A 286 27.71 18.57 -27.30
CA TYR A 286 26.38 18.44 -27.84
C TYR A 286 25.44 19.43 -27.14
N LEU A 287 24.33 19.76 -27.79
CA LEU A 287 23.28 20.56 -27.25
C LEU A 287 22.05 19.65 -26.97
N TYR A 288 21.30 19.97 -25.96
CA TYR A 288 19.98 19.32 -25.74
C TYR A 288 18.91 20.35 -25.44
N ARG A 289 17.69 20.05 -25.83
CA ARG A 289 16.51 20.83 -25.46
C ARG A 289 15.33 19.93 -25.13
N THR A 290 14.49 20.37 -24.22
CA THR A 290 13.21 19.72 -23.94
C THR A 290 12.13 20.33 -24.83
N VAL A 291 11.33 19.46 -25.44
CA VAL A 291 10.17 19.82 -26.27
C VAL A 291 8.92 19.33 -25.53
N VAL A 292 7.99 20.25 -25.28
CA VAL A 292 6.72 19.97 -24.60
C VAL A 292 5.60 20.50 -25.48
N GLU A 293 4.62 19.66 -25.79
CA GLU A 293 3.40 20.01 -26.52
C GLU A 293 2.19 19.44 -25.79
N GLY A 294 1.07 20.16 -25.73
CA GLY A 294 -0.18 19.72 -25.11
C GLY A 294 -1.24 20.79 -25.17
N ALA A 295 -2.48 20.39 -24.84
CA ALA A 295 -3.64 21.30 -24.80
C ALA A 295 -3.49 22.34 -23.69
N THR A 296 -2.74 22.05 -22.63
CA THR A 296 -2.43 22.95 -21.51
C THR A 296 -1.07 23.60 -21.74
N ASN A 297 -0.95 24.88 -21.42
CA ASN A 297 0.32 25.59 -21.44
C ASN A 297 1.20 25.13 -20.25
N PHE A 298 2.02 24.13 -20.49
CA PHE A 298 3.03 23.72 -19.53
C PHE A 298 4.14 24.77 -19.44
N GLU A 299 4.45 25.22 -18.24
CA GLU A 299 5.62 26.03 -18.00
C GLU A 299 6.84 25.14 -17.84
N LEU A 300 7.84 25.34 -18.69
CA LEU A 300 9.12 24.69 -18.57
C LEU A 300 9.97 25.45 -17.57
N LEU A 301 10.23 24.84 -16.42
CA LEU A 301 11.14 25.36 -15.40
C LEU A 301 12.51 24.73 -15.58
N GLU A 302 13.52 25.58 -15.71
CA GLU A 302 14.91 25.16 -15.66
C GLU A 302 15.45 25.42 -14.25
N PRO A 303 16.22 24.48 -13.67
CA PRO A 303 16.85 24.72 -12.38
C PRO A 303 17.74 25.98 -12.42
N SER A 304 17.52 26.90 -11.53
CA SER A 304 18.05 28.26 -11.52
C SER A 304 19.58 28.38 -11.28
N GLU A 305 20.29 27.29 -11.06
CA GLU A 305 21.68 27.32 -10.61
C GLU A 305 22.73 27.19 -11.72
N ASP A 306 22.36 26.84 -12.97
CA ASP A 306 23.35 26.67 -14.02
C ASP A 306 23.22 27.73 -15.13
N ARG A 307 24.22 28.60 -15.18
CA ARG A 307 24.40 29.62 -16.25
C ARG A 307 24.72 29.03 -17.61
N THR A 308 24.75 27.69 -17.77
CA THR A 308 25.04 27.00 -19.02
C THR A 308 23.85 26.80 -19.92
N VAL A 309 22.63 27.06 -19.42
CA VAL A 309 21.40 26.99 -20.21
C VAL A 309 21.00 28.41 -20.63
N SER A 310 20.95 28.63 -21.91
CA SER A 310 20.45 29.86 -22.53
C SER A 310 19.29 29.50 -23.44
N SER A 311 18.09 30.04 -23.18
CA SER A 311 16.91 29.88 -24.06
C SER A 311 16.40 28.43 -24.21
N GLY A 312 16.37 27.64 -23.12
CA GLY A 312 15.87 26.26 -23.16
C GLY A 312 16.81 25.23 -23.82
N VAL A 313 18.07 25.60 -24.04
CA VAL A 313 19.08 24.71 -24.61
C VAL A 313 20.24 24.53 -23.65
N GLY A 314 20.46 23.29 -23.21
CA GLY A 314 21.57 22.89 -22.35
C GLY A 314 22.75 22.31 -23.12
N LYS A 315 23.91 22.22 -22.46
CA LYS A 315 25.14 21.64 -23.00
C LYS A 315 25.41 20.28 -22.37
N LEU A 316 25.85 19.35 -23.22
CA LEU A 316 26.22 18.00 -22.84
C LEU A 316 27.58 17.66 -23.46
N PHE A 317 28.46 17.03 -22.71
CA PHE A 317 29.77 16.63 -23.18
C PHE A 317 29.87 15.11 -23.19
N ILE A 318 30.43 14.56 -24.28
CA ILE A 318 30.80 13.16 -24.39
C ILE A 318 32.32 13.06 -24.28
N LEU A 319 32.79 12.26 -23.31
CA LEU A 319 34.20 11.97 -23.08
C LEU A 319 34.36 10.46 -22.80
N ARG A 320 34.71 9.70 -23.84
CA ARG A 320 34.95 8.26 -23.72
C ARG A 320 36.42 7.94 -23.81
#